data_ccdedd51348f7da9d4992fc1e69ef691
#
_entry.id   ccdedd51348f7da9d4992fc1e69ef691
#
_cell.length_a   1.000
_cell.length_b   1.000
_cell.length_c   1.000
_cell.angle_alpha   90.00
_cell.angle_beta   90.00
_cell.angle_gamma   90.00
#
_symmetry.space_group_name_H-M   'P 1'
#
loop_
_entity.id
_entity.type
_entity.pdbx_description
1 polymer ?
#
loop_
_entity_poly.entity_id
_entity_poly.type
_entity_poly.pdbx_seq_one_letter_code
_entity_poly.pdbx_strand_id
1 'polypeptide(L)'
;CITHCPVGALRERDDTREVLDALRDPDKITVVQIAPAVRAAWGETHGLPREMATVRSLTAILRSMGFDYVFDTAFSADLTIMEESTEFLKRLQNGELKDLPMFTSCCPGWMRFVKSQYPQLVPQISTAKSPMQMFGAITKTYFAEKMGIDPEKICSVAIMPCIAKKAEKDGHVFDRNRKHGMQDVDIVLTTREMDRLMRMQNINVFSLPEAEFDSPLGIGSGAGVIFGATGGVMEAALRTAYHTVVGKNAPADAFRSIRGQEGWREAEFDLNGTTIRCAVASGLGNARKLIQAVLTHKVHYDFVEIMACPGGCVGGGGQPIPFEQNELADARGNMLYSLDRLSPLRYPHENKEINVLYDTYLGEPMSELAEELLHTDHNSWNMPLSMRLQQKDDEDTTIHFGVNK
;
A
#
# COMPACT_ATOMS: atom_id res chain seq x y z
N CYS A 1 15.48 -13.40 3.38
CA CYS A 1 15.87 -14.53 2.51
C CYS A 1 16.92 -14.11 1.47
N ILE A 2 16.63 -13.07 0.65
CA ILE A 2 17.58 -12.61 -0.38
C ILE A 2 18.90 -12.13 0.25
N THR A 3 18.82 -11.26 1.24
CA THR A 3 19.99 -10.70 1.95
C THR A 3 20.82 -11.72 2.75
N HIS A 4 20.23 -12.88 3.07
CA HIS A 4 20.86 -13.92 3.86
C HIS A 4 21.17 -15.19 3.03
N CYS A 5 20.98 -15.14 1.70
CA CYS A 5 21.35 -16.25 0.84
C CYS A 5 22.87 -16.30 0.66
N PRO A 6 23.60 -17.32 1.18
CA PRO A 6 25.06 -17.33 1.22
C PRO A 6 25.69 -17.43 -0.18
N VAL A 7 24.92 -17.95 -1.14
CA VAL A 7 25.39 -18.16 -2.53
C VAL A 7 24.75 -17.20 -3.54
N GLY A 8 23.93 -16.23 -3.09
CA GLY A 8 23.27 -15.27 -3.96
C GLY A 8 22.27 -15.87 -4.97
N ALA A 9 21.83 -17.12 -4.75
CA ALA A 9 20.90 -17.81 -5.66
C ALA A 9 19.49 -17.21 -5.60
N LEU A 10 19.08 -16.64 -4.45
CA LEU A 10 17.80 -15.98 -4.30
C LEU A 10 17.94 -14.52 -4.74
N ARG A 11 17.20 -14.17 -5.77
CA ARG A 11 17.12 -12.79 -6.30
C ARG A 11 15.68 -12.36 -6.38
N GLU A 12 15.45 -11.06 -6.28
CA GLU A 12 14.18 -10.43 -6.63
C GLU A 12 14.02 -10.44 -8.16
N ARG A 13 12.75 -10.46 -8.63
CA ARG A 13 12.46 -10.22 -10.04
C ARG A 13 12.88 -8.79 -10.37
N ASP A 14 13.53 -8.60 -11.51
CA ASP A 14 14.02 -7.32 -11.99
C ASP A 14 13.12 -6.86 -13.15
N ASP A 15 12.36 -5.80 -12.92
CA ASP A 15 11.42 -5.23 -13.90
C ASP A 15 11.99 -3.92 -14.52
N THR A 16 13.28 -3.62 -14.33
CA THR A 16 13.92 -2.40 -14.88
C THR A 16 13.90 -2.36 -16.40
N ARG A 17 14.04 -3.51 -17.06
CA ARG A 17 14.00 -3.61 -18.51
C ARG A 17 12.61 -3.25 -19.05
N GLU A 18 11.56 -3.76 -18.43
CA GLU A 18 10.18 -3.49 -18.83
C GLU A 18 9.88 -1.99 -18.81
N VAL A 19 10.38 -1.27 -17.76
CA VAL A 19 10.24 0.19 -17.70
C VAL A 19 11.03 0.89 -18.79
N LEU A 20 12.29 0.47 -19.06
CA LEU A 20 13.10 1.08 -20.13
C LEU A 20 12.47 0.88 -21.50
N ASP A 21 11.86 -0.28 -21.74
CA ASP A 21 11.16 -0.57 -22.96
C ASP A 21 9.90 0.30 -23.09
N ALA A 22 9.12 0.47 -22.00
CA ALA A 22 7.96 1.35 -21.96
C ALA A 22 8.32 2.83 -22.19
N LEU A 23 9.40 3.33 -21.57
CA LEU A 23 9.87 4.72 -21.75
C LEU A 23 10.38 5.02 -23.16
N ARG A 24 10.74 4.01 -23.95
CA ARG A 24 11.20 4.15 -25.34
C ARG A 24 10.10 3.96 -26.36
N ASP A 25 8.98 3.41 -25.97
CA ASP A 25 7.85 3.14 -26.86
C ASP A 25 7.04 4.42 -27.07
N PRO A 26 7.06 5.00 -28.30
CA PRO A 26 6.36 6.26 -28.57
C PRO A 26 4.83 6.14 -28.55
N ASP A 27 4.30 4.91 -28.58
CA ASP A 27 2.86 4.64 -28.52
C ASP A 27 2.34 4.50 -27.08
N LYS A 28 3.25 4.49 -26.09
CA LYS A 28 2.91 4.40 -24.66
C LYS A 28 2.97 5.76 -23.98
N ILE A 29 2.06 5.96 -23.05
CA ILE A 29 2.05 7.09 -22.10
C ILE A 29 2.39 6.52 -20.74
N THR A 30 3.55 6.88 -20.24
CA THR A 30 4.08 6.34 -18.99
C THR A 30 3.63 7.17 -17.79
N VAL A 31 2.85 6.55 -16.93
CA VAL A 31 2.34 7.15 -15.69
C VAL A 31 2.99 6.47 -14.50
N VAL A 32 3.72 7.21 -13.68
CA VAL A 32 4.39 6.64 -12.51
C VAL A 32 3.84 7.19 -11.20
N GLN A 33 3.63 6.29 -10.23
CA GLN A 33 3.25 6.62 -8.86
C GLN A 33 4.37 6.29 -7.87
N ILE A 34 4.55 7.14 -6.85
CA ILE A 34 5.59 7.00 -5.82
C ILE A 34 4.95 6.68 -4.48
N ALA A 35 5.25 5.50 -3.91
CA ALA A 35 4.72 5.12 -2.60
C ALA A 35 5.26 6.01 -1.46
N PRO A 36 4.47 6.26 -0.41
CA PRO A 36 4.85 7.12 0.71
C PRO A 36 6.20 6.76 1.33
N ALA A 37 6.49 5.47 1.54
CA ALA A 37 7.73 5.03 2.18
C ALA A 37 8.98 5.19 1.30
N VAL A 38 8.84 5.32 -0.02
CA VAL A 38 9.97 5.54 -0.94
C VAL A 38 10.67 6.86 -0.64
N ARG A 39 9.89 7.92 -0.35
CA ARG A 39 10.42 9.26 -0.04
C ARG A 39 11.34 9.30 1.18
N ALA A 40 11.21 8.32 2.09
CA ALA A 40 12.04 8.25 3.29
C ALA A 40 13.40 7.57 3.07
N ALA A 41 13.63 6.96 1.89
CA ALA A 41 14.79 6.08 1.69
C ALA A 41 15.53 6.26 0.36
N TRP A 42 14.93 6.87 -0.68
CA TRP A 42 15.52 6.90 -2.03
C TRP A 42 16.88 7.59 -2.10
N GLY A 43 17.11 8.60 -1.26
CA GLY A 43 18.37 9.33 -1.24
C GLY A 43 19.51 8.62 -0.53
N GLU A 44 19.25 7.54 0.22
CA GLU A 44 20.26 6.86 1.05
C GLU A 44 21.39 6.26 0.21
N THR A 45 21.07 5.66 -0.94
CA THR A 45 22.06 5.05 -1.85
C THR A 45 22.91 6.08 -2.59
N HIS A 46 22.48 7.33 -2.61
CA HIS A 46 23.21 8.45 -3.20
C HIS A 46 23.96 9.30 -2.16
N GLY A 47 23.87 8.94 -0.86
CA GLY A 47 24.46 9.72 0.22
C GLY A 47 23.86 11.11 0.37
N LEU A 48 22.61 11.31 -0.08
CA LEU A 48 21.93 12.59 0.02
C LEU A 48 21.50 12.88 1.45
N PRO A 49 21.75 14.10 1.96
CA PRO A 49 21.07 14.57 3.16
C PRO A 49 19.56 14.50 2.99
N ARG A 50 18.83 14.21 4.06
CA ARG A 50 17.36 14.06 4.01
C ARG A 50 16.64 15.31 3.50
N GLU A 51 17.19 16.48 3.79
CA GLU A 51 16.70 17.78 3.36
C GLU A 51 16.79 17.97 1.84
N MET A 52 17.69 17.26 1.17
CA MET A 52 17.85 17.26 -0.28
C MET A 52 17.10 16.10 -0.95
N ALA A 53 16.87 15.02 -0.23
CA ALA A 53 16.16 13.85 -0.72
C ALA A 53 14.64 14.03 -0.63
N THR A 54 14.14 15.17 -1.10
CA THR A 54 12.70 15.47 -1.08
C THR A 54 11.94 14.65 -2.13
N VAL A 55 10.62 14.54 -1.97
CA VAL A 55 9.79 13.90 -2.99
C VAL A 55 9.71 14.74 -4.26
N ARG A 56 9.85 16.07 -4.16
CA ARG A 56 9.89 16.99 -5.30
C ARG A 56 11.17 16.79 -6.12
N SER A 57 12.32 16.57 -5.47
CA SER A 57 13.56 16.20 -6.15
C SER A 57 13.40 14.87 -6.89
N LEU A 58 12.75 13.87 -6.25
CA LEU A 58 12.47 12.60 -6.90
C LEU A 58 11.51 12.75 -8.10
N THR A 59 10.49 13.61 -8.00
CA THR A 59 9.59 13.93 -9.12
C THR A 59 10.36 14.51 -10.32
N ALA A 60 11.27 15.46 -10.08
CA ALA A 60 12.13 16.01 -11.13
C ALA A 60 13.03 14.95 -11.79
N ILE A 61 13.56 14.04 -10.98
CA ILE A 61 14.37 12.91 -11.46
C ILE A 61 13.55 12.02 -12.37
N LEU A 62 12.36 11.60 -11.97
CA LEU A 62 11.50 10.72 -12.77
C LEU A 62 11.08 11.38 -14.09
N ARG A 63 10.77 12.68 -14.07
CA ARG A 63 10.54 13.44 -15.30
C ARG A 63 11.76 13.44 -16.22
N SER A 64 12.97 13.64 -15.67
CA SER A 64 14.20 13.61 -16.45
C SER A 64 14.52 12.22 -17.02
N MET A 65 13.98 11.15 -16.42
CA MET A 65 14.07 9.78 -16.93
C MET A 65 13.13 9.52 -18.10
N GLY A 66 12.16 10.40 -18.35
CA GLY A 66 11.24 10.32 -19.48
C GLY A 66 9.83 9.86 -19.15
N PHE A 67 9.45 9.80 -17.87
CA PHE A 67 8.05 9.58 -17.50
C PHE A 67 7.17 10.76 -17.91
N ASP A 68 6.03 10.48 -18.54
CA ASP A 68 5.10 11.50 -19.01
C ASP A 68 4.33 12.15 -17.85
N TYR A 69 3.91 11.34 -16.87
CA TYR A 69 3.20 11.80 -15.69
C TYR A 69 3.78 11.18 -14.42
N VAL A 70 3.93 12.01 -13.38
CA VAL A 70 4.48 11.59 -12.07
C VAL A 70 3.52 11.99 -10.97
N PHE A 71 3.06 11.02 -10.19
CA PHE A 71 2.05 11.18 -9.16
C PHE A 71 2.48 10.62 -7.80
N ASP A 72 1.72 11.01 -6.77
CA ASP A 72 1.90 10.55 -5.40
C ASP A 72 0.89 9.44 -5.05
N THR A 73 1.35 8.27 -4.67
CA THR A 73 0.48 7.20 -4.13
C THR A 73 -0.20 7.65 -2.81
N ALA A 74 0.26 8.74 -2.15
CA ALA A 74 -0.45 9.28 -1.00
C ALA A 74 -1.86 9.78 -1.35
N PHE A 75 -2.12 10.21 -2.61
CA PHE A 75 -3.46 10.45 -3.12
C PHE A 75 -4.37 9.23 -2.99
N SER A 76 -3.93 8.10 -3.53
CA SER A 76 -4.73 6.86 -3.45
C SER A 76 -4.70 6.21 -2.07
N ALA A 77 -3.75 6.56 -1.20
CA ALA A 77 -3.83 6.21 0.22
C ALA A 77 -4.99 6.96 0.90
N ASP A 78 -5.19 8.26 0.58
CA ASP A 78 -6.36 8.99 1.03
C ASP A 78 -7.66 8.35 0.51
N LEU A 79 -7.69 7.96 -0.77
CA LEU A 79 -8.82 7.26 -1.37
C LEU A 79 -9.10 5.92 -0.67
N THR A 80 -8.05 5.15 -0.36
CA THR A 80 -8.19 3.90 0.41
C THR A 80 -8.80 4.15 1.78
N ILE A 81 -8.43 5.24 2.47
CA ILE A 81 -9.01 5.57 3.77
C ILE A 81 -10.48 5.97 3.66
N MET A 82 -10.88 6.67 2.61
CA MET A 82 -12.31 6.97 2.40
C MET A 82 -13.13 5.69 2.29
N GLU A 83 -12.66 4.70 1.53
CA GLU A 83 -13.34 3.42 1.37
C GLU A 83 -13.25 2.55 2.64
N GLU A 84 -12.04 2.33 3.16
CA GLU A 84 -11.81 1.40 4.30
C GLU A 84 -12.44 1.91 5.60
N SER A 85 -12.41 3.23 5.87
CA SER A 85 -13.08 3.80 7.04
C SER A 85 -14.61 3.72 6.93
N THR A 86 -15.16 3.90 5.72
CA THR A 86 -16.60 3.74 5.48
C THR A 86 -17.02 2.27 5.62
N GLU A 87 -16.26 1.34 5.09
CA GLU A 87 -16.48 -0.10 5.28
C GLU A 87 -16.43 -0.47 6.78
N PHE A 88 -15.42 0.00 7.51
CA PHE A 88 -15.30 -0.22 8.94
C PHE A 88 -16.54 0.27 9.72
N LEU A 89 -16.98 1.49 9.45
CA LEU A 89 -18.16 2.04 10.12
C LEU A 89 -19.44 1.28 9.78
N LYS A 90 -19.63 0.85 8.53
CA LYS A 90 -20.77 0.01 8.12
C LYS A 90 -20.76 -1.33 8.85
N ARG A 91 -19.62 -2.03 8.89
CA ARG A 91 -19.46 -3.31 9.61
C ARG A 91 -19.71 -3.17 11.12
N LEU A 92 -19.21 -2.07 11.72
CA LEU A 92 -19.42 -1.76 13.13
C LEU A 92 -20.91 -1.55 13.43
N GLN A 93 -21.62 -0.74 12.63
CA GLN A 93 -23.04 -0.47 12.77
C GLN A 93 -23.90 -1.72 12.59
N ASN A 94 -23.53 -2.59 11.67
CA ASN A 94 -24.22 -3.87 11.42
C ASN A 94 -23.93 -4.91 12.51
N GLY A 95 -23.00 -4.65 13.41
CA GLY A 95 -22.62 -5.59 14.48
C GLY A 95 -21.80 -6.79 13.98
N GLU A 96 -21.15 -6.66 12.83
CA GLU A 96 -20.33 -7.72 12.21
C GLU A 96 -18.99 -7.92 12.94
N LEU A 97 -18.58 -6.94 13.78
CA LEU A 97 -17.29 -6.93 14.49
C LEU A 97 -17.36 -7.46 15.93
N LYS A 98 -18.50 -8.07 16.33
CA LYS A 98 -18.71 -8.53 17.71
C LYS A 98 -17.79 -9.68 18.11
N ASP A 99 -17.51 -10.60 17.20
CA ASP A 99 -16.72 -11.79 17.49
C ASP A 99 -15.28 -11.68 16.98
N LEU A 100 -15.09 -11.08 15.82
CA LEU A 100 -13.81 -10.92 15.14
C LEU A 100 -13.66 -9.50 14.59
N PRO A 101 -12.45 -8.92 14.64
CA PRO A 101 -12.20 -7.58 14.12
C PRO A 101 -12.18 -7.54 12.60
N MET A 102 -12.37 -6.34 12.04
CA MET A 102 -11.94 -6.06 10.66
C MET A 102 -10.42 -5.92 10.60
N PHE A 103 -9.78 -6.51 9.58
CA PHE A 103 -8.36 -6.39 9.31
C PHE A 103 -8.10 -5.52 8.08
N THR A 104 -7.04 -4.72 8.09
CA THR A 104 -6.59 -3.97 6.90
C THR A 104 -6.14 -4.92 5.78
N SER A 105 -6.22 -4.49 4.52
CA SER A 105 -5.95 -5.30 3.32
C SER A 105 -4.72 -4.88 2.51
N CYS A 106 -4.18 -3.69 2.75
CA CYS A 106 -3.20 -3.06 1.85
C CYS A 106 -1.82 -3.73 1.78
N CYS A 107 -1.49 -4.64 2.72
CA CYS A 107 -0.20 -5.34 2.77
C CYS A 107 -0.24 -6.71 2.10
N PRO A 108 0.37 -6.92 0.90
CA PRO A 108 0.30 -8.20 0.18
C PRO A 108 1.04 -9.33 0.89
N GLY A 109 2.04 -9.03 1.71
CA GLY A 109 2.70 -10.03 2.55
C GLY A 109 1.78 -10.57 3.65
N TRP A 110 0.98 -9.70 4.26
CA TRP A 110 -0.08 -10.06 5.19
C TRP A 110 -1.17 -10.89 4.48
N MET A 111 -1.66 -10.41 3.33
CA MET A 111 -2.71 -11.10 2.58
C MET A 111 -2.33 -12.55 2.24
N ARG A 112 -1.10 -12.78 1.81
CA ARG A 112 -0.61 -14.14 1.55
C ARG A 112 -0.48 -14.98 2.81
N PHE A 113 -0.05 -14.36 3.91
CA PHE A 113 0.07 -15.04 5.19
C PHE A 113 -1.29 -15.47 5.74
N VAL A 114 -2.28 -14.58 5.77
CA VAL A 114 -3.61 -14.91 6.30
C VAL A 114 -4.30 -15.97 5.46
N LYS A 115 -4.26 -15.85 4.13
CA LYS A 115 -4.86 -16.85 3.23
C LYS A 115 -4.23 -18.23 3.33
N SER A 116 -2.92 -18.31 3.63
CA SER A 116 -2.23 -19.60 3.76
C SER A 116 -2.33 -20.22 5.15
N GLN A 117 -2.38 -19.41 6.22
CA GLN A 117 -2.28 -19.89 7.60
C GLN A 117 -3.60 -19.77 8.37
N TYR A 118 -4.47 -18.85 8.00
CA TYR A 118 -5.72 -18.54 8.70
C TYR A 118 -6.84 -18.20 7.70
N PRO A 119 -7.17 -19.11 6.75
CA PRO A 119 -8.15 -18.83 5.71
C PRO A 119 -9.54 -18.48 6.25
N GLN A 120 -9.87 -18.92 7.45
CA GLN A 120 -11.13 -18.58 8.13
C GLN A 120 -11.28 -17.09 8.47
N LEU A 121 -10.18 -16.32 8.48
CA LEU A 121 -10.20 -14.87 8.71
C LEU A 121 -10.35 -14.04 7.43
N VAL A 122 -10.33 -14.65 6.26
CA VAL A 122 -10.47 -13.94 4.98
C VAL A 122 -11.74 -13.08 4.90
N PRO A 123 -12.91 -13.51 5.40
CA PRO A 123 -14.11 -12.66 5.44
C PRO A 123 -13.99 -11.42 6.32
N GLN A 124 -13.04 -11.40 7.25
CA GLN A 124 -12.81 -10.27 8.17
C GLN A 124 -11.84 -9.22 7.60
N ILE A 125 -11.28 -9.46 6.42
CA ILE A 125 -10.35 -8.53 5.79
C ILE A 125 -11.17 -7.45 5.06
N SER A 126 -10.72 -6.20 5.13
CA SER A 126 -11.27 -5.12 4.31
C SER A 126 -11.24 -5.50 2.84
N THR A 127 -12.32 -5.22 2.14
CA THR A 127 -12.42 -5.47 0.69
C THR A 127 -11.72 -4.39 -0.13
N ALA A 128 -11.32 -3.26 0.48
CA ALA A 128 -10.62 -2.19 -0.18
C ALA A 128 -9.29 -2.69 -0.81
N LYS A 129 -9.05 -2.33 -2.06
CA LYS A 129 -7.77 -2.55 -2.73
C LYS A 129 -6.66 -1.74 -2.03
N SER A 130 -5.42 -2.14 -2.24
CA SER A 130 -4.29 -1.32 -1.77
C SER A 130 -4.20 0.01 -2.55
N PRO A 131 -3.59 1.07 -1.95
CA PRO A 131 -3.38 2.35 -2.64
C PRO A 131 -2.74 2.21 -4.03
N MET A 132 -1.79 1.28 -4.19
CA MET A 132 -1.16 1.01 -5.48
C MET A 132 -2.18 0.57 -6.54
N GLN A 133 -3.06 -0.35 -6.19
CA GLN A 133 -4.07 -0.87 -7.11
C GLN A 133 -5.19 0.14 -7.37
N MET A 134 -5.64 0.86 -6.33
CA MET A 134 -6.63 1.94 -6.49
C MET A 134 -6.10 3.01 -7.44
N PHE A 135 -4.82 3.41 -7.28
CA PHE A 135 -4.20 4.38 -8.17
C PHE A 135 -4.22 3.89 -9.63
N GLY A 136 -3.83 2.64 -9.87
CA GLY A 136 -3.83 2.05 -11.21
C GLY A 136 -5.23 2.02 -11.83
N ALA A 137 -6.24 1.61 -11.05
CA ALA A 137 -7.63 1.59 -11.50
C ALA A 137 -8.11 2.99 -11.91
N ILE A 138 -7.90 4.00 -11.05
CA ILE A 138 -8.30 5.39 -11.31
C ILE A 138 -7.51 6.02 -12.47
N THR A 139 -6.24 5.64 -12.63
CA THR A 139 -5.41 6.13 -13.75
C THR A 139 -5.95 5.64 -15.09
N LYS A 140 -6.35 4.38 -15.19
CA LYS A 140 -6.88 3.79 -16.44
C LYS A 140 -8.38 4.01 -16.67
N THR A 141 -9.04 4.71 -15.75
CA THR A 141 -10.47 5.06 -15.87
C THR A 141 -10.64 6.58 -15.84
N TYR A 142 -10.81 7.15 -14.66
CA TYR A 142 -11.06 8.59 -14.49
C TYR A 142 -9.99 9.49 -15.13
N PHE A 143 -8.70 9.21 -14.88
CA PHE A 143 -7.62 10.04 -15.44
C PHE A 143 -7.57 9.92 -16.96
N ALA A 144 -7.66 8.69 -17.49
CA ALA A 144 -7.69 8.45 -18.94
C ALA A 144 -8.85 9.20 -19.61
N GLU A 145 -10.06 9.12 -19.06
CA GLU A 145 -11.23 9.85 -19.56
C GLU A 145 -11.03 11.36 -19.50
N LYS A 146 -10.60 11.89 -18.35
CA LYS A 146 -10.40 13.32 -18.13
C LYS A 146 -9.35 13.95 -19.03
N MET A 147 -8.31 13.18 -19.36
CA MET A 147 -7.22 13.63 -20.24
C MET A 147 -7.46 13.31 -21.71
N GLY A 148 -8.52 12.56 -22.04
CA GLY A 148 -8.78 12.11 -23.41
C GLY A 148 -7.73 11.12 -23.92
N ILE A 149 -7.14 10.33 -23.02
CA ILE A 149 -6.11 9.32 -23.32
C ILE A 149 -6.78 7.96 -23.45
N ASP A 150 -6.39 7.21 -24.47
CA ASP A 150 -6.77 5.81 -24.59
C ASP A 150 -6.12 4.99 -23.45
N PRO A 151 -6.90 4.35 -22.57
CA PRO A 151 -6.34 3.60 -21.45
C PRO A 151 -5.41 2.44 -21.86
N GLU A 152 -5.54 1.89 -23.06
CA GLU A 152 -4.64 0.85 -23.58
C GLU A 152 -3.22 1.38 -23.86
N LYS A 153 -3.08 2.68 -24.07
CA LYS A 153 -1.79 3.35 -24.24
C LYS A 153 -1.11 3.68 -22.91
N ILE A 154 -1.84 3.69 -21.81
CA ILE A 154 -1.27 3.98 -20.49
C ILE A 154 -0.45 2.79 -20.00
N CYS A 155 0.82 3.04 -19.70
CA CYS A 155 1.67 2.15 -18.93
C CYS A 155 1.76 2.67 -17.49
N SER A 156 1.00 2.05 -16.59
CA SER A 156 0.97 2.40 -15.16
C SER A 156 2.12 1.74 -14.42
N VAL A 157 3.07 2.54 -13.94
CA VAL A 157 4.27 2.11 -13.21
C VAL A 157 4.16 2.50 -11.74
N ALA A 158 4.45 1.58 -10.83
CA ALA A 158 4.44 1.85 -9.40
C ALA A 158 5.83 1.68 -8.78
N ILE A 159 6.35 2.72 -8.13
CA ILE A 159 7.60 2.63 -7.35
C ILE A 159 7.24 2.34 -5.89
N MET A 160 7.62 1.14 -5.43
CA MET A 160 7.16 0.58 -4.16
C MET A 160 8.32 0.15 -3.25
N PRO A 161 8.19 0.27 -1.92
CA PRO A 161 9.20 -0.21 -0.98
C PRO A 161 9.18 -1.73 -0.81
N CYS A 162 8.44 -2.46 -1.64
CA CYS A 162 7.96 -3.82 -1.36
C CYS A 162 8.09 -4.73 -2.57
N ILE A 163 8.75 -5.89 -2.39
CA ILE A 163 8.85 -6.93 -3.43
C ILE A 163 7.51 -7.66 -3.65
N ALA A 164 6.72 -7.82 -2.57
CA ALA A 164 5.45 -8.54 -2.65
C ALA A 164 4.39 -7.79 -3.50
N LYS A 165 4.55 -6.49 -3.71
CA LYS A 165 3.72 -5.69 -4.62
C LYS A 165 3.81 -6.15 -6.09
N LYS A 166 4.95 -6.69 -6.52
CA LYS A 166 5.10 -7.32 -7.83
C LYS A 166 4.15 -8.50 -8.02
N ALA A 167 4.01 -9.30 -6.98
CA ALA A 167 3.11 -10.45 -7.01
C ALA A 167 1.63 -10.05 -6.78
N GLU A 168 1.36 -8.94 -6.11
CA GLU A 168 0.02 -8.37 -6.03
C GLU A 168 -0.44 -7.87 -7.41
N LYS A 169 0.43 -7.14 -8.12
CA LYS A 169 0.18 -6.69 -9.50
C LYS A 169 -0.15 -7.86 -10.44
N ASP A 170 0.53 -8.99 -10.31
CA ASP A 170 0.26 -10.19 -11.10
C ASP A 170 -1.02 -10.94 -10.68
N GLY A 171 -1.60 -10.56 -9.55
CA GLY A 171 -2.83 -11.14 -9.02
C GLY A 171 -4.06 -10.65 -9.77
N HIS A 172 -4.59 -11.50 -10.61
CA HIS A 172 -5.70 -11.21 -11.54
C HIS A 172 -7.03 -10.75 -10.93
N VAL A 173 -7.19 -10.80 -9.63
CA VAL A 173 -8.40 -10.35 -8.92
C VAL A 173 -8.47 -8.86 -8.68
N PHE A 174 -7.35 -8.16 -8.89
CA PHE A 174 -7.28 -6.72 -8.71
C PHE A 174 -7.59 -5.94 -10.00
N ASP A 175 -7.59 -6.61 -11.16
CA ASP A 175 -7.73 -5.98 -12.45
C ASP A 175 -9.21 -5.87 -12.87
N ARG A 176 -9.83 -4.72 -12.66
CA ARG A 176 -11.18 -4.45 -13.15
C ARG A 176 -11.22 -4.21 -14.65
N ASN A 177 -10.22 -3.50 -15.15
CA ASN A 177 -10.05 -3.29 -16.59
C ASN A 177 -9.80 -4.58 -17.35
N ARG A 178 -9.78 -5.72 -16.65
CA ARG A 178 -9.64 -7.05 -17.23
C ARG A 178 -10.77 -7.47 -18.16
N LYS A 179 -11.98 -6.98 -17.95
CA LYS A 179 -13.05 -7.12 -18.95
C LYS A 179 -12.63 -6.61 -20.32
N HIS A 180 -11.63 -5.71 -20.36
CA HIS A 180 -11.00 -5.16 -21.55
C HIS A 180 -9.58 -5.69 -21.80
N GLY A 181 -9.12 -6.72 -21.06
CA GLY A 181 -7.78 -7.31 -21.21
C GLY A 181 -6.63 -6.52 -20.59
N MET A 182 -6.91 -5.45 -19.85
CA MET A 182 -5.92 -4.57 -19.24
C MET A 182 -5.68 -4.86 -17.77
N GLN A 183 -4.45 -4.67 -17.30
CA GLN A 183 -4.09 -4.62 -15.88
C GLN A 183 -4.23 -3.18 -15.35
N ASP A 184 -4.61 -3.02 -14.08
CA ASP A 184 -4.65 -1.70 -13.43
C ASP A 184 -3.23 -1.13 -13.24
N VAL A 185 -2.28 -1.97 -12.84
CA VAL A 185 -0.85 -1.63 -12.71
C VAL A 185 -0.04 -2.55 -13.62
N ASP A 186 0.75 -1.98 -14.53
CA ASP A 186 1.51 -2.74 -15.52
C ASP A 186 2.88 -3.18 -14.99
N ILE A 187 3.62 -2.28 -14.32
CA ILE A 187 4.97 -2.55 -13.84
C ILE A 187 5.13 -2.08 -12.40
N VAL A 188 5.84 -2.88 -11.58
CA VAL A 188 6.19 -2.49 -10.20
C VAL A 188 7.71 -2.50 -10.05
N LEU A 189 8.28 -1.33 -9.79
CA LEU A 189 9.68 -1.18 -9.40
C LEU A 189 9.81 -1.12 -7.87
N THR A 190 10.87 -1.69 -7.35
CA THR A 190 11.31 -1.41 -5.98
C THR A 190 12.10 -0.11 -5.91
N THR A 191 12.28 0.46 -4.72
CA THR A 191 13.16 1.62 -4.50
C THR A 191 14.58 1.35 -5.02
N ARG A 192 15.09 0.11 -4.85
CA ARG A 192 16.41 -0.28 -5.35
C ARG A 192 16.49 -0.38 -6.87
N GLU A 193 15.42 -0.83 -7.53
CA GLU A 193 15.38 -0.87 -9.00
C GLU A 193 15.29 0.54 -9.59
N MET A 194 14.52 1.42 -8.96
CA MET A 194 14.51 2.85 -9.33
C MET A 194 15.92 3.46 -9.21
N ASP A 195 16.63 3.23 -8.10
CA ASP A 195 18.03 3.67 -7.94
C ASP A 195 18.93 3.11 -9.07
N ARG A 196 18.75 1.84 -9.43
CA ARG A 196 19.49 1.23 -10.55
C ARG A 196 19.20 1.93 -11.87
N LEU A 197 17.95 2.25 -12.17
CA LEU A 197 17.57 3.00 -13.38
C LEU A 197 18.19 4.40 -13.40
N MET A 198 18.18 5.12 -12.26
CA MET A 198 18.83 6.42 -12.15
C MET A 198 20.33 6.35 -12.49
N ARG A 199 21.03 5.33 -11.98
CA ARG A 199 22.45 5.09 -12.27
C ARG A 199 22.69 4.71 -13.73
N MET A 200 21.83 3.85 -14.31
CA MET A 200 21.94 3.44 -15.72
C MET A 200 21.77 4.61 -16.68
N GLN A 201 20.96 5.59 -16.34
CA GLN A 201 20.72 6.79 -17.14
C GLN A 201 21.67 7.95 -16.77
N ASN A 202 22.64 7.74 -15.86
CA ASN A 202 23.56 8.76 -15.39
C ASN A 202 22.88 10.03 -14.86
N ILE A 203 21.76 9.88 -14.15
CA ILE A 203 21.03 11.02 -13.60
C ILE A 203 21.89 11.71 -12.52
N ASN A 204 22.17 12.99 -12.72
CA ASN A 204 22.82 13.78 -11.68
C ASN A 204 21.77 14.32 -10.69
N VAL A 205 21.58 13.61 -9.60
CA VAL A 205 20.57 13.92 -8.57
C VAL A 205 20.79 15.28 -7.88
N PHE A 206 22.01 15.87 -8.00
CA PHE A 206 22.33 17.15 -7.38
C PHE A 206 22.06 18.36 -8.27
N SER A 207 21.77 18.17 -9.56
CA SER A 207 21.64 19.26 -10.54
C SER A 207 20.22 19.56 -11.00
N LEU A 208 19.25 18.72 -10.64
CA LEU A 208 17.88 18.90 -11.07
C LEU A 208 17.13 19.82 -10.11
N PRO A 209 16.37 20.80 -10.64
CA PRO A 209 15.45 21.59 -9.80
C PRO A 209 14.32 20.68 -9.30
N GLU A 210 13.72 21.05 -8.17
CA GLU A 210 12.51 20.38 -7.68
C GLU A 210 11.35 20.55 -8.66
N ALA A 211 10.48 19.55 -8.75
CA ALA A 211 9.25 19.55 -9.55
C ALA A 211 8.05 19.12 -8.72
N GLU A 212 6.89 19.70 -9.00
CA GLU A 212 5.63 19.29 -8.40
C GLU A 212 5.09 18.02 -9.09
N PHE A 213 4.24 17.29 -8.39
CA PHE A 213 3.45 16.23 -9.00
C PHE A 213 2.49 16.77 -10.04
N ASP A 214 2.04 15.90 -10.94
CA ASP A 214 0.99 16.23 -11.89
C ASP A 214 -0.39 16.26 -11.21
N SER A 215 -1.35 16.93 -11.81
CA SER A 215 -2.75 16.97 -11.40
C SER A 215 -3.60 16.21 -12.46
N PRO A 216 -4.71 15.58 -12.08
CA PRO A 216 -5.46 15.74 -10.83
C PRO A 216 -5.21 14.68 -9.74
N LEU A 217 -4.20 13.84 -9.80
CA LEU A 217 -3.99 12.72 -8.88
C LEU A 217 -2.71 12.89 -8.03
N GLY A 218 -2.25 14.12 -7.86
CA GLY A 218 -0.95 14.43 -7.25
C GLY A 218 -1.00 14.90 -5.79
N ILE A 219 -2.16 15.25 -5.28
CA ILE A 219 -2.29 15.78 -3.91
C ILE A 219 -2.61 14.64 -2.94
N GLY A 220 -1.70 14.40 -1.98
CA GLY A 220 -1.92 13.49 -0.87
C GLY A 220 -1.88 14.21 0.47
N SER A 221 -2.67 13.76 1.44
CA SER A 221 -2.63 14.30 2.81
C SER A 221 -1.45 13.74 3.61
N GLY A 222 -1.15 14.36 4.75
CA GLY A 222 -0.22 13.81 5.72
C GLY A 222 -0.64 12.41 6.20
N ALA A 223 -1.95 12.13 6.29
CA ALA A 223 -2.46 10.79 6.58
C ALA A 223 -2.07 9.79 5.49
N GLY A 224 -2.15 10.14 4.21
CA GLY A 224 -1.65 9.29 3.12
C GLY A 224 -0.15 9.04 3.21
N VAL A 225 0.62 10.02 3.65
CA VAL A 225 2.08 9.87 3.83
C VAL A 225 2.44 8.87 4.92
N ILE A 226 1.74 8.88 6.07
CA ILE A 226 2.06 7.97 7.19
C ILE A 226 1.70 6.51 6.94
N PHE A 227 1.00 6.18 5.85
CA PHE A 227 0.77 4.78 5.41
C PHE A 227 2.05 3.96 5.32
N GLY A 228 3.18 4.61 5.09
CA GLY A 228 4.48 3.94 5.02
C GLY A 228 4.99 3.40 6.36
N ALA A 229 4.47 3.84 7.49
CA ALA A 229 4.90 3.45 8.83
C ALA A 229 3.83 2.58 9.52
N THR A 230 4.27 1.68 10.40
CA THR A 230 3.35 0.86 11.20
C THR A 230 2.47 1.74 12.10
N GLY A 231 1.17 1.49 12.09
CA GLY A 231 0.15 2.27 12.79
C GLY A 231 -0.37 3.47 11.97
N GLY A 232 0.25 3.76 10.82
CA GLY A 232 -0.14 4.90 10.00
C GLY A 232 -1.47 4.70 9.28
N VAL A 233 -1.77 3.50 8.81
CA VAL A 233 -3.07 3.18 8.19
C VAL A 233 -4.19 3.31 9.22
N MET A 234 -4.00 2.71 10.40
CA MET A 234 -4.95 2.79 11.50
C MET A 234 -5.22 4.23 11.92
N GLU A 235 -4.16 5.02 12.10
CA GLU A 235 -4.30 6.43 12.48
C GLU A 235 -5.05 7.23 11.41
N ALA A 236 -4.73 7.02 10.12
CA ALA A 236 -5.42 7.67 9.02
C ALA A 236 -6.91 7.31 8.98
N ALA A 237 -7.25 6.03 9.13
CA ALA A 237 -8.62 5.54 9.17
C ALA A 237 -9.41 6.13 10.35
N LEU A 238 -8.81 6.19 11.54
CA LEU A 238 -9.44 6.76 12.73
C LEU A 238 -9.70 8.27 12.58
N ARG A 239 -8.80 9.01 11.93
CA ARG A 239 -9.02 10.45 11.64
C ARG A 239 -10.29 10.67 10.82
N THR A 240 -10.49 9.87 9.77
CA THR A 240 -11.65 9.98 8.88
C THR A 240 -12.90 9.40 9.52
N ALA A 241 -12.84 8.22 10.16
CA ALA A 241 -13.96 7.64 10.87
C ALA A 241 -14.52 8.57 11.97
N TYR A 242 -13.62 9.23 12.73
CA TYR A 242 -14.02 10.22 13.72
C TYR A 242 -14.78 11.39 13.10
N HIS A 243 -14.26 11.94 11.99
CA HIS A 243 -14.93 13.03 11.28
C HIS A 243 -16.33 12.61 10.79
N THR A 244 -16.43 11.43 10.20
CA THR A 244 -17.71 10.90 9.68
C THR A 244 -18.77 10.75 10.77
N VAL A 245 -18.37 10.30 11.97
CA VAL A 245 -19.32 10.07 13.08
C VAL A 245 -19.63 11.36 13.85
N VAL A 246 -18.62 12.23 14.07
CA VAL A 246 -18.73 13.39 14.96
C VAL A 246 -19.06 14.68 14.19
N GLY A 247 -18.85 14.71 12.88
CA GLY A 247 -19.05 15.89 12.01
C GLY A 247 -17.97 16.97 12.18
N LYS A 248 -16.85 16.68 12.85
CA LYS A 248 -15.70 17.58 13.01
C LYS A 248 -14.41 16.78 13.15
N ASN A 249 -13.28 17.41 12.80
CA ASN A 249 -11.98 16.76 12.96
C ASN A 249 -11.60 16.59 14.43
N ALA A 250 -11.09 15.41 14.79
CA ALA A 250 -10.28 15.28 15.98
C ALA A 250 -8.93 16.00 15.79
N PRO A 251 -8.23 16.43 16.85
CA PRO A 251 -6.83 16.83 16.70
C PRO A 251 -6.06 15.74 15.95
N ALA A 252 -5.25 16.11 14.95
CA ALA A 252 -4.61 15.13 14.08
C ALA A 252 -3.69 14.13 14.83
N ASP A 253 -3.17 14.52 15.99
CA ASP A 253 -2.35 13.66 16.85
C ASP A 253 -3.16 12.91 17.94
N ALA A 254 -4.50 12.97 17.93
CA ALA A 254 -5.36 12.29 18.91
C ALA A 254 -5.16 10.77 18.93
N PHE A 255 -4.79 10.19 17.77
CA PHE A 255 -4.65 8.74 17.59
C PHE A 255 -3.19 8.26 17.62
N ARG A 256 -2.23 9.12 17.97
CA ARG A 256 -0.78 8.81 17.95
C ARG A 256 -0.34 7.67 18.87
N SER A 257 -1.13 7.30 19.88
CA SER A 257 -0.81 6.19 20.79
C SER A 257 -0.63 4.85 20.09
N ILE A 258 -1.16 4.71 18.85
CA ILE A 258 -1.00 3.51 18.05
C ILE A 258 0.33 3.47 17.25
N ARG A 259 1.09 4.58 17.20
CA ARG A 259 2.38 4.68 16.50
C ARG A 259 3.48 3.91 17.22
N GLY A 260 4.54 3.49 16.50
CA GLY A 260 5.82 2.93 16.99
C GLY A 260 6.15 1.60 16.36
N GLN A 261 7.34 1.09 16.71
CA GLN A 261 7.94 -0.10 16.09
C GLN A 261 7.76 -1.38 16.90
N GLU A 262 7.28 -1.28 18.15
CA GLU A 262 7.02 -2.45 18.98
C GLU A 262 6.05 -3.40 18.29
N GLY A 263 6.33 -4.69 18.39
CA GLY A 263 5.75 -5.69 17.54
C GLY A 263 4.23 -5.84 17.56
N TRP A 264 3.57 -5.65 18.71
CA TRP A 264 2.11 -5.66 18.88
C TRP A 264 1.72 -4.60 19.89
N ARG A 265 0.83 -3.70 19.50
CA ARG A 265 0.34 -2.59 20.30
C ARG A 265 -1.16 -2.48 20.21
N GLU A 266 -1.74 -1.92 21.24
CA GLU A 266 -3.17 -1.75 21.43
C GLU A 266 -3.48 -0.32 21.83
N ALA A 267 -4.66 0.16 21.43
CA ALA A 267 -5.19 1.45 21.86
C ALA A 267 -6.72 1.41 21.85
N GLU A 268 -7.32 2.17 22.73
CA GLU A 268 -8.76 2.42 22.75
C GLU A 268 -9.02 3.89 22.44
N PHE A 269 -10.04 4.13 21.65
CA PHE A 269 -10.45 5.49 21.24
C PHE A 269 -11.96 5.65 21.43
N ASP A 270 -12.37 6.82 21.88
CA ASP A 270 -13.78 7.18 21.93
C ASP A 270 -14.22 7.76 20.56
N LEU A 271 -15.22 7.13 19.98
CA LEU A 271 -15.88 7.57 18.76
C LEU A 271 -17.32 7.99 19.09
N ASN A 272 -17.47 9.21 19.62
CA ASN A 272 -18.75 9.79 20.01
C ASN A 272 -19.56 8.90 21.02
N GLY A 273 -18.90 8.44 22.08
CA GLY A 273 -19.49 7.58 23.11
C GLY A 273 -19.41 6.08 22.83
N THR A 274 -18.89 5.68 21.67
CA THR A 274 -18.58 4.29 21.34
C THR A 274 -17.08 4.06 21.47
N THR A 275 -16.66 3.17 22.36
CA THR A 275 -15.25 2.79 22.51
C THR A 275 -14.85 1.84 21.39
N ILE A 276 -13.86 2.23 20.61
CA ILE A 276 -13.26 1.41 19.56
C ILE A 276 -11.91 0.88 20.03
N ARG A 277 -11.74 -0.43 19.99
CA ARG A 277 -10.52 -1.13 20.37
C ARG A 277 -9.72 -1.47 19.12
N CYS A 278 -8.51 -0.93 19.04
CA CYS A 278 -7.64 -1.09 17.90
C CYS A 278 -6.36 -1.84 18.30
N ALA A 279 -5.83 -2.62 17.35
CA ALA A 279 -4.51 -3.21 17.48
C ALA A 279 -3.69 -3.05 16.20
N VAL A 280 -2.37 -2.95 16.37
CA VAL A 280 -1.41 -2.88 15.27
C VAL A 280 -0.32 -3.92 15.51
N ALA A 281 -0.08 -4.78 14.51
CA ALA A 281 1.01 -5.74 14.54
C ALA A 281 2.01 -5.48 13.42
N SER A 282 3.29 -5.40 13.80
CA SER A 282 4.44 -5.23 12.93
C SER A 282 5.26 -6.52 12.89
N GLY A 283 5.40 -7.07 11.67
CA GLY A 283 6.05 -8.36 11.44
C GLY A 283 5.11 -9.57 11.60
N LEU A 284 5.24 -10.57 10.71
CA LEU A 284 4.33 -11.72 10.67
C LEU A 284 4.39 -12.61 11.93
N GLY A 285 5.51 -12.62 12.65
CA GLY A 285 5.61 -13.32 13.92
C GLY A 285 4.70 -12.72 14.99
N ASN A 286 4.60 -11.39 15.06
CA ASN A 286 3.71 -10.67 15.97
C ASN A 286 2.26 -10.75 15.50
N ALA A 287 2.01 -10.67 14.19
CA ALA A 287 0.71 -10.93 13.60
C ALA A 287 0.15 -12.31 14.00
N ARG A 288 0.99 -13.35 13.96
CA ARG A 288 0.61 -14.71 14.42
C ARG A 288 0.18 -14.72 15.89
N LYS A 289 0.93 -14.05 16.77
CA LYS A 289 0.60 -13.98 18.21
C LYS A 289 -0.72 -13.25 18.43
N LEU A 290 -0.93 -12.12 17.77
CA LEU A 290 -2.17 -11.34 17.83
C LEU A 290 -3.36 -12.19 17.35
N ILE A 291 -3.26 -12.81 16.19
CA ILE A 291 -4.33 -13.66 15.62
C ILE A 291 -4.68 -14.81 16.57
N GLN A 292 -3.68 -15.48 17.15
CA GLN A 292 -3.92 -16.55 18.10
C GLN A 292 -4.65 -16.05 19.35
N ALA A 293 -4.33 -14.84 19.85
CA ALA A 293 -5.02 -14.25 20.99
C ALA A 293 -6.47 -13.89 20.64
N VAL A 294 -6.73 -13.35 19.43
CA VAL A 294 -8.08 -13.07 18.93
C VAL A 294 -8.90 -14.37 18.79
N LEU A 295 -8.36 -15.37 18.08
CA LEU A 295 -9.07 -16.64 17.84
C LEU A 295 -9.32 -17.46 19.11
N THR A 296 -8.54 -17.25 20.16
CA THR A 296 -8.75 -17.89 21.47
C THR A 296 -9.55 -17.01 22.44
N HIS A 297 -10.13 -15.90 21.95
CA HIS A 297 -10.94 -14.93 22.74
C HIS A 297 -10.21 -14.38 23.97
N LYS A 298 -8.89 -14.31 23.95
CA LYS A 298 -8.08 -13.68 25.02
C LYS A 298 -8.10 -12.17 24.94
N VAL A 299 -8.29 -11.64 23.73
CA VAL A 299 -8.41 -10.22 23.44
C VAL A 299 -9.55 -10.00 22.45
N HIS A 300 -10.10 -8.79 22.46
CA HIS A 300 -11.13 -8.37 21.52
C HIS A 300 -10.74 -7.00 20.95
N TYR A 301 -10.81 -6.89 19.63
CA TYR A 301 -10.60 -5.65 18.88
C TYR A 301 -11.72 -5.47 17.87
N ASP A 302 -11.95 -4.22 17.49
CA ASP A 302 -12.88 -3.85 16.42
C ASP A 302 -12.13 -3.70 15.07
N PHE A 303 -10.89 -3.14 15.12
CA PHE A 303 -10.09 -2.90 13.94
C PHE A 303 -8.61 -3.23 14.18
N VAL A 304 -7.98 -3.93 13.22
CA VAL A 304 -6.61 -4.43 13.33
C VAL A 304 -5.80 -4.11 12.09
N GLU A 305 -4.69 -3.39 12.26
CA GLU A 305 -3.69 -3.20 11.22
C GLU A 305 -2.59 -4.27 11.33
N ILE A 306 -2.26 -4.92 10.20
CA ILE A 306 -1.13 -5.84 10.13
C ILE A 306 -0.19 -5.45 8.98
N MET A 307 1.07 -5.18 9.35
CA MET A 307 2.17 -4.99 8.42
C MET A 307 3.14 -6.18 8.48
N ALA A 308 3.40 -6.81 7.31
CA ALA A 308 4.27 -7.98 7.24
C ALA A 308 5.74 -7.66 7.56
N CYS A 309 6.18 -6.45 7.22
CA CYS A 309 7.55 -6.01 7.45
C CYS A 309 7.67 -5.31 8.82
N PRO A 310 8.75 -5.55 9.58
CA PRO A 310 9.06 -4.77 10.77
C PRO A 310 9.11 -3.27 10.46
N GLY A 311 8.42 -2.46 11.25
CA GLY A 311 8.33 -1.03 11.05
C GLY A 311 7.34 -0.56 9.97
N GLY A 312 6.72 -1.49 9.25
CA GLY A 312 5.84 -1.18 8.12
C GLY A 312 6.58 -1.11 6.78
N CYS A 313 6.03 -0.39 5.83
CA CYS A 313 6.58 -0.28 4.47
C CYS A 313 7.95 0.42 4.43
N VAL A 314 8.28 1.26 5.40
CA VAL A 314 9.62 1.87 5.55
C VAL A 314 10.73 0.84 5.78
N GLY A 315 10.39 -0.34 6.39
CA GLY A 315 11.25 -1.52 6.51
C GLY A 315 11.03 -2.54 5.39
N GLY A 316 10.39 -2.15 4.30
CA GLY A 316 10.01 -3.04 3.20
C GLY A 316 11.18 -3.67 2.48
N GLY A 317 10.98 -4.91 1.97
CA GLY A 317 12.02 -5.67 1.28
C GLY A 317 12.51 -5.08 -0.04
N GLY A 318 11.88 -4.02 -0.55
CA GLY A 318 12.30 -3.25 -1.74
C GLY A 318 13.10 -1.99 -1.42
N GLN A 319 13.23 -1.63 -0.14
CA GLN A 319 14.02 -0.47 0.29
C GLN A 319 15.54 -0.70 0.17
N PRO A 320 16.34 0.37 0.13
CA PRO A 320 17.79 0.27 0.22
C PRO A 320 18.24 -0.55 1.42
N ILE A 321 19.28 -1.37 1.21
CA ILE A 321 19.88 -2.21 2.24
C ILE A 321 21.10 -1.47 2.79
N PRO A 322 21.13 -1.10 4.09
CA PRO A 322 22.27 -0.39 4.65
C PRO A 322 23.52 -1.28 4.66
N PHE A 323 24.69 -0.68 4.46
CA PHE A 323 25.98 -1.38 4.55
C PHE A 323 26.27 -1.86 5.98
N GLU A 324 25.93 -1.05 6.96
CA GLU A 324 25.94 -1.43 8.36
C GLU A 324 24.60 -2.07 8.69
N GLN A 325 24.61 -3.14 9.48
CA GLN A 325 23.39 -3.89 9.84
C GLN A 325 22.46 -3.08 10.78
N ASN A 326 22.36 -1.77 10.56
CA ASN A 326 21.51 -0.89 11.33
C ASN A 326 20.08 -0.93 10.81
N GLU A 327 19.13 -1.10 11.73
CA GLU A 327 17.70 -0.99 11.40
C GLU A 327 17.34 0.49 11.17
N LEU A 328 16.94 0.82 9.94
CA LEU A 328 16.58 2.18 9.56
C LEU A 328 15.09 2.47 9.60
N ALA A 329 14.25 1.46 9.89
CA ALA A 329 12.80 1.61 9.83
C ALA A 329 12.28 2.70 10.79
N ASP A 330 12.86 2.81 12.00
CA ASP A 330 12.51 3.87 12.96
C ASP A 330 12.81 5.27 12.41
N ALA A 331 14.00 5.47 11.88
CA ALA A 331 14.41 6.77 11.36
C ALA A 331 13.55 7.17 10.14
N ARG A 332 13.24 6.23 9.25
CA ARG A 332 12.38 6.44 8.08
C ARG A 332 10.92 6.69 8.50
N GLY A 333 10.41 5.93 9.48
CA GLY A 333 9.06 6.13 10.02
C GLY A 333 8.89 7.50 10.67
N ASN A 334 9.85 7.91 11.49
CA ASN A 334 9.86 9.23 12.13
C ASN A 334 9.90 10.37 11.09
N MET A 335 10.56 10.17 9.95
CA MET A 335 10.52 11.11 8.83
C MET A 335 9.10 11.26 8.29
N LEU A 336 8.40 10.15 8.03
CA LEU A 336 7.01 10.21 7.53
C LEU A 336 6.07 10.93 8.51
N TYR A 337 6.17 10.64 9.81
CA TYR A 337 5.40 11.34 10.83
C TYR A 337 5.75 12.84 10.93
N SER A 338 7.00 13.20 10.64
CA SER A 338 7.39 14.61 10.57
C SER A 338 6.80 15.32 9.35
N LEU A 339 6.75 14.63 8.19
CA LEU A 339 6.11 15.14 6.98
C LEU A 339 4.59 15.34 7.19
N ASP A 340 3.90 14.38 7.82
CA ASP A 340 2.49 14.55 8.20
C ASP A 340 2.28 15.79 9.08
N ARG A 341 3.12 15.96 10.11
CA ARG A 341 2.99 17.09 11.04
C ARG A 341 3.21 18.44 10.38
N LEU A 342 4.06 18.50 9.34
CA LEU A 342 4.33 19.72 8.57
C LEU A 342 3.37 19.91 7.40
N SER A 343 2.57 18.91 7.06
CA SER A 343 1.61 19.02 5.96
C SER A 343 0.48 19.97 6.29
N PRO A 344 0.14 20.91 5.41
CA PRO A 344 -1.05 21.76 5.56
C PRO A 344 -2.36 20.98 5.43
N LEU A 345 -2.34 19.85 4.72
CA LEU A 345 -3.45 18.92 4.54
C LEU A 345 -3.14 17.63 5.34
N ARG A 346 -3.87 17.37 6.41
CA ARG A 346 -3.61 16.24 7.31
C ARG A 346 -4.71 15.17 7.31
N TYR A 347 -5.84 15.44 6.68
CA TYR A 347 -7.03 14.58 6.71
C TYR A 347 -7.42 14.15 5.29
N PRO A 348 -7.65 12.85 5.04
CA PRO A 348 -8.04 12.35 3.72
C PRO A 348 -9.32 12.97 3.17
N HIS A 349 -10.34 13.13 4.01
CA HIS A 349 -11.64 13.71 3.65
C HIS A 349 -11.61 15.23 3.36
N GLU A 350 -10.50 15.92 3.62
CA GLU A 350 -10.27 17.31 3.22
C GLU A 350 -9.49 17.42 1.90
N ASN A 351 -9.04 16.29 1.32
CA ASN A 351 -8.33 16.29 0.04
C ASN A 351 -9.29 16.69 -1.10
N LYS A 352 -9.03 17.85 -1.69
CA LYS A 352 -9.90 18.39 -2.74
C LYS A 352 -9.94 17.54 -4.00
N GLU A 353 -8.82 16.90 -4.37
CA GLU A 353 -8.79 16.01 -5.54
C GLU A 353 -9.62 14.75 -5.29
N ILE A 354 -9.60 14.21 -4.06
CA ILE A 354 -10.46 13.10 -3.65
C ILE A 354 -11.94 13.51 -3.69
N ASN A 355 -12.28 14.67 -3.13
CA ASN A 355 -13.66 15.15 -3.15
C ASN A 355 -14.17 15.34 -4.59
N VAL A 356 -13.37 15.98 -5.46
CA VAL A 356 -13.70 16.11 -6.90
C VAL A 356 -13.88 14.76 -7.57
N LEU A 357 -13.03 13.75 -7.26
CA LEU A 357 -13.15 12.41 -7.80
C LEU A 357 -14.49 11.75 -7.43
N TYR A 358 -14.92 11.86 -6.16
CA TYR A 358 -16.22 11.38 -5.73
C TYR A 358 -17.36 12.18 -6.36
N ASP A 359 -17.34 13.50 -6.29
CA ASP A 359 -18.41 14.36 -6.78
C ASP A 359 -18.67 14.21 -8.29
N THR A 360 -17.62 13.93 -9.08
CA THR A 360 -17.72 13.94 -10.54
C THR A 360 -17.66 12.57 -11.19
N TYR A 361 -17.22 11.53 -10.47
CA TYR A 361 -17.00 10.22 -11.08
C TYR A 361 -17.47 9.03 -10.22
N LEU A 362 -16.98 8.89 -9.00
CA LEU A 362 -17.28 7.71 -8.17
C LEU A 362 -18.64 7.78 -7.44
N GLY A 363 -19.17 8.98 -7.19
CA GLY A 363 -20.36 9.19 -6.37
C GLY A 363 -19.99 9.34 -4.89
N GLU A 364 -20.19 8.32 -4.09
CA GLU A 364 -19.85 8.30 -2.66
C GLU A 364 -18.99 7.07 -2.32
N PRO A 365 -18.28 7.06 -1.18
CA PRO A 365 -17.56 5.88 -0.74
C PRO A 365 -18.45 4.65 -0.65
N MET A 366 -17.96 3.52 -1.19
CA MET A 366 -18.71 2.27 -1.34
C MET A 366 -20.00 2.41 -2.21
N SER A 367 -20.03 3.34 -3.16
CA SER A 367 -21.01 3.32 -4.25
C SER A 367 -20.75 2.12 -5.18
N GLU A 368 -21.71 1.77 -6.04
CA GLU A 368 -21.55 0.66 -7.00
C GLU A 368 -20.29 0.80 -7.85
N LEU A 369 -19.99 2.02 -8.36
CA LEU A 369 -18.79 2.25 -9.16
C LEU A 369 -17.50 2.24 -8.30
N ALA A 370 -17.55 2.76 -7.06
CA ALA A 370 -16.43 2.69 -6.13
C ALA A 370 -16.13 1.24 -5.73
N GLU A 371 -17.15 0.44 -5.41
CA GLU A 371 -16.98 -1.00 -5.15
C GLU A 371 -16.41 -1.72 -6.37
N GLU A 372 -16.89 -1.34 -7.54
CA GLU A 372 -16.38 -1.91 -8.79
C GLU A 372 -14.91 -1.65 -9.00
N LEU A 373 -14.43 -0.44 -8.85
CA LEU A 373 -13.08 -0.04 -9.18
C LEU A 373 -12.09 -0.23 -8.02
N LEU A 374 -12.53 -0.02 -6.79
CA LEU A 374 -11.67 0.14 -5.62
C LEU A 374 -11.71 -1.03 -4.64
N HIS A 375 -12.65 -1.96 -4.79
CA HIS A 375 -12.77 -3.13 -3.92
C HIS A 375 -12.43 -4.44 -4.65
N THR A 376 -12.23 -5.51 -3.90
CA THR A 376 -11.89 -6.84 -4.43
C THR A 376 -12.52 -7.94 -3.59
N ASP A 377 -12.83 -9.05 -4.24
CA ASP A 377 -13.22 -10.29 -3.55
C ASP A 377 -11.98 -11.13 -3.23
N HIS A 378 -11.60 -11.15 -1.98
CA HIS A 378 -10.47 -11.96 -1.53
C HIS A 378 -10.67 -13.46 -1.67
N ASN A 379 -11.89 -13.96 -1.86
CA ASN A 379 -12.16 -15.39 -2.08
C ASN A 379 -11.92 -15.81 -3.52
N SER A 380 -11.87 -14.87 -4.46
CA SER A 380 -11.75 -15.17 -5.89
C SER A 380 -10.35 -15.59 -6.36
N TRP A 381 -9.34 -15.60 -5.48
CA TRP A 381 -8.01 -16.10 -5.80
C TRP A 381 -7.48 -17.08 -4.73
N ASN A 382 -6.77 -18.11 -5.19
CA ASN A 382 -6.17 -19.11 -4.32
C ASN A 382 -4.65 -18.93 -4.23
N MET A 383 -4.08 -19.31 -3.09
CA MET A 383 -2.63 -19.43 -2.97
C MET A 383 -2.12 -20.50 -3.95
N PRO A 384 -0.95 -20.29 -4.62
CA PRO A 384 -0.41 -21.26 -5.58
C PRO A 384 -0.26 -22.68 -5.04
N LEU A 385 -0.06 -22.83 -3.73
CA LEU A 385 0.04 -24.12 -3.07
C LEU A 385 -1.33 -24.82 -2.97
N SER A 386 -2.41 -24.09 -2.69
CA SER A 386 -3.75 -24.65 -2.64
C SER A 386 -4.26 -25.08 -4.02
N MET A 387 -3.88 -24.37 -5.08
CA MET A 387 -4.17 -24.79 -6.46
C MET A 387 -3.53 -26.15 -6.80
N ARG A 388 -2.28 -26.37 -6.35
CA ARG A 388 -1.60 -27.68 -6.55
C ARG A 388 -2.21 -28.80 -5.74
N LEU A 389 -2.76 -28.53 -4.57
CA LEU A 389 -3.43 -29.51 -3.74
C LEU A 389 -4.80 -29.89 -4.33
N GLN A 390 -5.58 -28.93 -4.81
CA GLN A 390 -6.85 -29.17 -5.49
C GLN A 390 -6.68 -29.97 -6.78
N GLN A 391 -5.67 -29.68 -7.60
CA GLN A 391 -5.35 -30.48 -8.79
C GLN A 391 -4.93 -31.91 -8.48
N LYS A 392 -4.44 -32.20 -7.26
CA LYS A 392 -4.04 -33.55 -6.84
C LYS A 392 -5.17 -34.35 -6.23
N ASP A 393 -6.13 -33.71 -5.60
CA ASP A 393 -7.37 -34.35 -5.12
C ASP A 393 -8.22 -34.84 -6.29
N ASP A 394 -8.12 -34.16 -7.45
CA ASP A 394 -8.76 -34.57 -8.71
C ASP A 394 -8.02 -35.72 -9.43
N GLU A 395 -6.75 -35.99 -9.09
CA GLU A 395 -5.89 -37.02 -9.73
C GLU A 395 -5.58 -38.23 -8.84
N ASP A 396 -6.20 -38.41 -7.68
CA ASP A 396 -6.06 -39.56 -6.75
C ASP A 396 -4.61 -40.00 -6.51
N THR A 397 -3.70 -39.08 -6.20
CA THR A 397 -2.29 -39.40 -5.89
C THR A 397 -1.91 -38.99 -4.47
N THR A 398 -1.89 -39.99 -3.60
CA THR A 398 -1.34 -39.85 -2.23
C THR A 398 0.18 -39.64 -2.28
N ILE A 399 0.63 -38.43 -1.88
CA ILE A 399 2.07 -38.21 -1.68
C ILE A 399 2.42 -38.54 -0.23
N HIS A 400 3.13 -39.64 -0.06
CA HIS A 400 3.81 -39.95 1.18
C HIS A 400 5.08 -39.09 1.32
N PHE A 401 5.06 -38.14 2.26
CA PHE A 401 6.30 -37.53 2.74
C PHE A 401 7.05 -38.58 3.59
N GLY A 402 8.07 -39.23 3.00
CA GLY A 402 8.99 -40.06 3.74
C GLY A 402 9.80 -39.20 4.70
N VAL A 403 9.45 -39.20 5.99
CA VAL A 403 10.34 -38.75 7.05
C VAL A 403 11.34 -39.87 7.30
N ASN A 404 12.52 -39.76 6.71
CA ASN A 404 13.63 -40.61 7.11
C ASN A 404 14.08 -40.20 8.53
N LYS A 405 14.11 -41.19 9.41
CA LYS A 405 14.57 -41.08 10.80
C LYS A 405 16.04 -40.74 10.89
#